data_64424537d196503c3dbdd2fbe6b0b0e8
#
_entry.id   64424537d196503c3dbdd2fbe6b0b0e8
#
_cell.length_a   1.000
_cell.length_b   1.000
_cell.length_c   1.000
_cell.angle_alpha   90.00
_cell.angle_beta   90.00
_cell.angle_gamma   90.00
#
_symmetry.space_group_name_H-M   'P 1'
#
loop_
_entity.id
_entity.type
_entity.pdbx_description
1 polymer ?
#
loop_
_entity_poly.entity_id
_entity_poly.type
_entity_poly.pdbx_seq_one_letter_code
_entity_poly.pdbx_strand_id
1 'polypeptide(L)'
;MPRDGSFRGSALITHLHWDHVQGLPFFAPILAAGAELDVYGPAQETGTLAEAFHQFVCPPYFPVTIEELYGRISFHDIEDSDVELNGVKVRARTVPHVGSTNGYRVEMGGASVAYLSDHQMPQDGSHSVSDDVLELCDGADLVIHDAQFTKAEFAEKYYWGHCTVEYAVFVAQEAGAKRLALFHHDPAHDDEAMDQIVDAARQAAASTGLEEVVAAYEGLTLSFGG
;
A
#
# COMPACT_ATOMS: atom_id res chain seq x y z
N MET A 1 -1.32 -18.52 -9.42
CA MET A 1 -1.25 -17.72 -10.66
C MET A 1 -0.58 -18.57 -11.74
N PRO A 2 -0.95 -18.43 -13.04
CA PRO A 2 -0.37 -19.20 -14.13
C PRO A 2 1.12 -18.89 -14.31
N ARG A 3 1.89 -19.92 -14.70
CA ARG A 3 3.34 -19.83 -14.97
C ARG A 3 3.68 -20.34 -16.39
N ASP A 4 2.69 -20.37 -17.26
CA ASP A 4 2.75 -20.91 -18.63
C ASP A 4 2.81 -19.80 -19.70
N GLY A 5 3.01 -18.54 -19.28
CA GLY A 5 3.02 -17.39 -20.17
C GLY A 5 1.64 -16.77 -20.45
N SER A 6 0.57 -17.35 -19.92
CA SER A 6 -0.79 -16.80 -20.08
C SER A 6 -1.12 -15.68 -19.09
N PHE A 7 -0.23 -15.39 -18.13
CA PHE A 7 -0.46 -14.35 -17.13
C PHE A 7 -0.62 -12.97 -17.79
N ARG A 8 -1.66 -12.26 -17.36
CA ARG A 8 -1.91 -10.84 -17.64
C ARG A 8 -2.33 -10.19 -16.33
N GLY A 9 -1.69 -9.11 -15.95
CA GLY A 9 -2.01 -8.44 -14.69
C GLY A 9 -1.51 -7.01 -14.60
N SER A 10 -2.00 -6.30 -13.58
CA SER A 10 -1.56 -4.97 -13.21
C SER A 10 -1.04 -4.99 -11.77
N ALA A 11 0.04 -4.26 -11.51
CA ALA A 11 0.58 -3.99 -10.19
C ALA A 11 0.48 -2.50 -9.90
N LEU A 12 0.00 -2.15 -8.72
CA LEU A 12 -0.06 -0.77 -8.23
C LEU A 12 1.07 -0.62 -7.20
N ILE A 13 2.06 0.21 -7.51
CA ILE A 13 3.20 0.49 -6.63
C ILE A 13 2.93 1.82 -5.92
N THR A 14 2.96 1.80 -4.61
CA THR A 14 2.77 3.01 -3.81
C THR A 14 3.97 3.93 -3.92
N HIS A 15 5.16 3.40 -3.73
CA HIS A 15 6.43 4.13 -3.81
C HIS A 15 7.61 3.15 -3.98
N LEU A 16 8.84 3.65 -4.04
CA LEU A 16 10.01 2.87 -4.44
C LEU A 16 10.95 2.48 -3.30
N HIS A 17 10.52 2.50 -2.04
CA HIS A 17 11.33 1.88 -0.99
C HIS A 17 11.49 0.37 -1.25
N TRP A 18 12.62 -0.18 -0.83
CA TRP A 18 13.04 -1.54 -1.21
C TRP A 18 12.05 -2.64 -0.83
N ASP A 19 11.46 -2.52 0.33
CA ASP A 19 10.49 -3.48 0.86
C ASP A 19 9.18 -3.54 0.05
N HIS A 20 8.90 -2.53 -0.78
CA HIS A 20 7.73 -2.49 -1.67
C HIS A 20 8.03 -2.98 -3.10
N VAL A 21 9.28 -2.97 -3.54
CA VAL A 21 9.62 -3.23 -4.96
C VAL A 21 10.57 -4.38 -5.19
N GLN A 22 11.36 -4.80 -4.20
CA GLN A 22 12.38 -5.84 -4.36
C GLN A 22 11.80 -7.19 -4.81
N GLY A 23 10.52 -7.45 -4.56
CA GLY A 23 9.85 -8.71 -4.95
C GLY A 23 9.50 -8.79 -6.43
N LEU A 24 9.44 -7.67 -7.16
CA LEU A 24 8.96 -7.63 -8.53
C LEU A 24 9.78 -8.52 -9.47
N PRO A 25 11.12 -8.49 -9.49
CA PRO A 25 11.92 -9.34 -10.37
C PRO A 25 11.79 -10.84 -10.07
N PHE A 26 11.29 -11.20 -8.89
CA PHE A 26 11.07 -12.59 -8.46
C PHE A 26 9.61 -13.03 -8.60
N PHE A 27 8.75 -12.18 -9.13
CA PHE A 27 7.34 -12.52 -9.32
C PHE A 27 7.19 -13.63 -10.37
N ALA A 28 6.99 -14.85 -9.90
CA ALA A 28 7.08 -16.06 -10.71
C ALA A 28 6.27 -16.04 -12.02
N PRO A 29 5.06 -15.45 -12.12
CA PRO A 29 4.32 -15.40 -13.38
C PRO A 29 5.03 -14.68 -14.52
N ILE A 30 5.83 -13.63 -14.26
CA ILE A 30 6.57 -12.90 -15.30
C ILE A 30 7.85 -13.61 -15.77
N LEU A 31 8.23 -14.69 -15.09
CA LEU A 31 9.38 -15.51 -15.52
C LEU A 31 9.04 -16.49 -16.65
N ALA A 32 7.85 -16.41 -17.23
CA ALA A 32 7.41 -17.22 -18.34
C ALA A 32 7.24 -16.36 -19.60
N ALA A 33 7.79 -16.86 -20.74
CA ALA A 33 7.67 -16.17 -22.02
C ALA A 33 6.19 -15.99 -22.42
N GLY A 34 5.86 -14.77 -22.84
CA GLY A 34 4.49 -14.39 -23.18
C GLY A 34 3.64 -13.82 -22.04
N ALA A 35 4.11 -13.89 -20.79
CA ALA A 35 3.44 -13.20 -19.67
C ALA A 35 3.55 -11.68 -19.82
N GLU A 36 2.56 -10.96 -19.32
CA GLU A 36 2.53 -9.49 -19.35
C GLU A 36 2.12 -8.93 -17.98
N LEU A 37 2.85 -7.90 -17.54
CA LEU A 37 2.58 -7.16 -16.32
C LEU A 37 2.66 -5.66 -16.62
N ASP A 38 1.58 -4.94 -16.37
CA ASP A 38 1.56 -3.49 -16.37
C ASP A 38 1.78 -2.99 -14.93
N VAL A 39 2.80 -2.16 -14.72
CA VAL A 39 3.18 -1.61 -13.41
C VAL A 39 2.83 -0.13 -13.40
N TYR A 40 1.99 0.26 -12.46
CA TYR A 40 1.54 1.64 -12.26
C TYR A 40 2.10 2.18 -10.96
N GLY A 41 2.57 3.42 -10.94
CA GLY A 41 3.08 4.06 -9.74
C GLY A 41 3.49 5.50 -9.98
N PRO A 42 3.93 6.24 -8.94
CA PRO A 42 4.30 7.64 -9.07
C PRO A 42 5.62 7.80 -9.84
N ALA A 43 5.68 8.85 -10.66
CA ALA A 43 6.94 9.35 -11.17
C ALA A 43 7.84 9.80 -10.00
N GLN A 44 9.14 9.78 -10.22
CA GLN A 44 10.11 10.23 -9.22
C GLN A 44 10.58 11.65 -9.54
N GLU A 45 11.10 12.37 -8.56
CA GLU A 45 11.67 13.72 -8.79
C GLU A 45 12.74 13.74 -9.91
N THR A 46 13.45 12.62 -10.08
CA THR A 46 14.57 12.50 -11.01
C THR A 46 14.24 11.75 -12.30
N GLY A 47 12.99 11.35 -12.52
CA GLY A 47 12.60 10.64 -13.73
C GLY A 47 11.32 9.81 -13.59
N THR A 48 11.05 8.98 -14.57
CA THR A 48 9.87 8.11 -14.64
C THR A 48 9.99 6.90 -13.72
N LEU A 49 8.86 6.25 -13.43
CA LEU A 49 8.81 4.95 -12.75
C LEU A 49 9.69 3.91 -13.46
N ALA A 50 9.63 3.88 -14.81
CA ALA A 50 10.45 2.98 -15.62
C ALA A 50 11.95 3.22 -15.40
N GLU A 51 12.41 4.48 -15.47
CA GLU A 51 13.82 4.82 -15.27
C GLU A 51 14.30 4.42 -13.89
N ALA A 52 13.48 4.63 -12.85
CA ALA A 52 13.81 4.21 -11.50
C ALA A 52 13.96 2.69 -11.40
N PHE A 53 13.03 1.90 -11.95
CA PHE A 53 13.15 0.43 -11.96
C PHE A 53 14.39 -0.06 -12.72
N HIS A 54 14.74 0.55 -13.85
CA HIS A 54 15.96 0.19 -14.60
C HIS A 54 17.25 0.47 -13.82
N GLN A 55 17.25 1.40 -12.85
CA GLN A 55 18.43 1.70 -12.04
C GLN A 55 18.74 0.61 -11.01
N PHE A 56 17.75 -0.13 -10.51
CA PHE A 56 18.01 -1.15 -9.50
C PHE A 56 17.81 -2.60 -10.00
N VAL A 57 17.05 -2.81 -11.09
CA VAL A 57 16.93 -4.13 -11.74
C VAL A 57 17.97 -4.21 -12.86
N CYS A 58 19.23 -4.18 -12.48
CA CYS A 58 20.38 -4.27 -13.39
C CYS A 58 21.65 -4.69 -12.61
N PRO A 59 22.68 -5.22 -13.28
CA PRO A 59 23.96 -5.42 -12.63
C PRO A 59 24.55 -4.12 -12.07
N PRO A 60 25.17 -4.13 -10.87
CA PRO A 60 25.49 -5.30 -10.05
C PRO A 60 24.38 -5.69 -9.05
N TYR A 61 23.27 -4.97 -8.97
CA TYR A 61 22.23 -5.17 -7.96
C TYR A 61 21.32 -6.36 -8.30
N PHE A 62 21.08 -6.59 -9.58
CA PHE A 62 20.35 -7.73 -10.10
C PHE A 62 21.12 -8.35 -11.29
N PRO A 63 21.08 -9.67 -11.51
CA PRO A 63 21.97 -10.32 -12.50
C PRO A 63 21.61 -10.02 -13.96
N VAL A 64 20.39 -9.59 -14.23
CA VAL A 64 19.88 -9.25 -15.57
C VAL A 64 19.13 -7.92 -15.54
N THR A 65 18.87 -7.34 -16.71
CA THR A 65 18.00 -6.15 -16.84
C THR A 65 16.52 -6.55 -16.96
N ILE A 66 15.62 -5.57 -16.91
CA ILE A 66 14.17 -5.80 -17.07
C ILE A 66 13.85 -6.39 -18.44
N GLU A 67 14.54 -5.94 -19.50
CA GLU A 67 14.35 -6.41 -20.87
C GLU A 67 14.79 -7.87 -21.08
N GLU A 68 15.67 -8.37 -20.21
CA GLU A 68 16.13 -9.75 -20.23
C GLU A 68 15.20 -10.72 -19.49
N LEU A 69 14.20 -10.20 -18.78
CA LEU A 69 13.15 -11.03 -18.19
C LEU A 69 12.27 -11.64 -19.29
N TYR A 70 11.79 -12.86 -19.07
CA TYR A 70 11.02 -13.60 -20.10
C TYR A 70 9.65 -12.99 -20.37
N GLY A 71 8.98 -12.45 -19.36
CA GLY A 71 7.70 -11.75 -19.49
C GLY A 71 7.91 -10.27 -19.82
N ARG A 72 6.93 -9.65 -20.46
CA ARG A 72 6.94 -8.21 -20.74
C ARG A 72 6.45 -7.44 -19.51
N ILE A 73 7.24 -6.47 -19.07
CA ILE A 73 6.83 -5.49 -18.07
C ILE A 73 6.70 -4.13 -18.74
N SER A 74 5.58 -3.45 -18.53
CA SER A 74 5.34 -2.08 -19.00
C SER A 74 5.11 -1.18 -17.79
N PHE A 75 5.71 0.01 -17.77
CA PHE A 75 5.58 0.96 -16.68
C PHE A 75 4.71 2.14 -17.08
N HIS A 76 3.89 2.62 -16.15
CA HIS A 76 2.95 3.70 -16.33
C HIS A 76 3.03 4.65 -15.13
N ASP A 77 3.46 5.89 -15.38
CA ASP A 77 3.43 6.92 -14.35
C ASP A 77 1.99 7.34 -14.09
N ILE A 78 1.55 7.28 -12.82
CA ILE A 78 0.25 7.78 -12.38
C ILE A 78 0.39 8.54 -11.06
N GLU A 79 -0.20 9.71 -11.00
CA GLU A 79 -0.33 10.55 -9.82
C GLU A 79 -1.69 11.24 -9.89
N ASP A 80 -2.36 11.42 -8.76
CA ASP A 80 -3.64 12.14 -8.64
C ASP A 80 -4.61 11.87 -9.79
N SER A 81 -4.76 10.60 -10.13
CA SER A 81 -5.46 10.13 -11.34
C SER A 81 -6.52 9.10 -11.00
N ASP A 82 -7.59 9.13 -11.79
CA ASP A 82 -8.62 8.08 -11.80
C ASP A 82 -8.46 7.29 -13.11
N VAL A 83 -8.24 5.98 -13.00
CA VAL A 83 -8.06 5.08 -14.16
C VAL A 83 -8.95 3.86 -14.05
N GLU A 84 -9.24 3.22 -15.16
CA GLU A 84 -9.95 1.95 -15.20
C GLU A 84 -9.04 0.88 -15.80
N LEU A 85 -8.74 -0.16 -15.01
CA LEU A 85 -7.85 -1.25 -15.36
C LEU A 85 -8.65 -2.56 -15.44
N ASN A 86 -8.92 -3.05 -16.65
CA ASN A 86 -9.65 -4.30 -16.87
C ASN A 86 -11.02 -4.37 -16.14
N GLY A 87 -11.76 -3.26 -16.12
CA GLY A 87 -13.06 -3.16 -15.45
C GLY A 87 -12.98 -2.92 -13.93
N VAL A 88 -11.79 -2.68 -13.41
CA VAL A 88 -11.54 -2.26 -12.02
C VAL A 88 -11.27 -0.75 -12.01
N LYS A 89 -12.02 0.00 -11.22
CA LYS A 89 -11.75 1.42 -11.01
C LYS A 89 -10.65 1.58 -9.98
N VAL A 90 -9.66 2.38 -10.33
CA VAL A 90 -8.54 2.71 -9.46
C VAL A 90 -8.41 4.22 -9.38
N ARG A 91 -8.40 4.74 -8.17
CA ARG A 91 -8.07 6.13 -7.87
C ARG A 91 -6.73 6.17 -7.18
N ALA A 92 -5.79 6.95 -7.71
CA ALA A 92 -4.50 7.23 -7.11
C ALA A 92 -4.50 8.66 -6.58
N ARG A 93 -3.99 8.88 -5.38
CA ARG A 93 -3.75 10.20 -4.80
C ARG A 93 -2.40 10.20 -4.10
N THR A 94 -1.73 11.33 -4.17
CA THR A 94 -0.50 11.55 -3.41
C THR A 94 -0.79 11.55 -1.92
N VAL A 95 0.00 10.80 -1.15
CA VAL A 95 -0.13 10.73 0.31
C VAL A 95 1.16 11.18 0.99
N PRO A 96 1.07 11.81 2.17
CA PRO A 96 2.25 12.21 2.94
C PRO A 96 3.16 11.02 3.25
N HIS A 97 4.40 11.09 2.80
CA HIS A 97 5.46 10.11 3.08
C HIS A 97 6.82 10.68 2.67
N VAL A 98 7.90 9.91 2.82
CA VAL A 98 9.24 10.28 2.35
C VAL A 98 9.37 9.89 0.86
N GLY A 99 9.43 10.90 -0.02
CA GLY A 99 9.44 10.72 -1.48
C GLY A 99 8.06 10.66 -2.11
N SER A 100 8.01 10.52 -3.44
CA SER A 100 6.75 10.43 -4.20
C SER A 100 6.00 9.15 -3.84
N THR A 101 4.82 9.30 -3.26
CA THR A 101 4.05 8.15 -2.73
C THR A 101 2.57 8.30 -3.05
N ASN A 102 1.99 7.25 -3.60
CA ASN A 102 0.55 7.13 -3.86
C ASN A 102 -0.13 6.26 -2.80
N GLY A 103 -1.30 6.70 -2.36
CA GLY A 103 -2.35 5.82 -1.87
C GLY A 103 -3.26 5.42 -3.03
N TYR A 104 -3.96 4.31 -2.87
CA TYR A 104 -4.88 3.79 -3.89
C TYR A 104 -6.24 3.46 -3.30
N ARG A 105 -7.30 3.80 -4.05
CA ARG A 105 -8.63 3.24 -3.85
C ARG A 105 -8.98 2.36 -5.03
N VAL A 106 -9.36 1.12 -4.76
CA VAL A 106 -9.73 0.11 -5.76
C VAL A 106 -11.20 -0.26 -5.58
N GLU A 107 -11.98 -0.17 -6.66
CA GLU A 107 -13.40 -0.51 -6.63
C GLU A 107 -13.70 -1.59 -7.66
N MET A 108 -14.29 -2.70 -7.21
CA MET A 108 -14.67 -3.82 -8.05
C MET A 108 -15.87 -4.57 -7.45
N GLY A 109 -16.85 -4.92 -8.28
CA GLY A 109 -17.99 -5.73 -7.88
C GLY A 109 -18.85 -5.14 -6.76
N GLY A 110 -18.84 -3.81 -6.59
CA GLY A 110 -19.56 -3.12 -5.52
C GLY A 110 -18.79 -3.02 -4.19
N ALA A 111 -17.59 -3.58 -4.12
CA ALA A 111 -16.69 -3.43 -2.97
C ALA A 111 -15.61 -2.38 -3.25
N SER A 112 -15.15 -1.72 -2.18
CA SER A 112 -14.11 -0.69 -2.21
C SER A 112 -13.02 -0.96 -1.17
N VAL A 113 -11.75 -0.87 -1.60
CA VAL A 113 -10.58 -1.00 -0.74
C VAL A 113 -9.69 0.22 -0.91
N ALA A 114 -9.33 0.89 0.17
CA ALA A 114 -8.28 1.90 0.20
C ALA A 114 -6.99 1.27 0.73
N TYR A 115 -5.86 1.53 0.06
CA TYR A 115 -4.55 1.01 0.42
C TYR A 115 -3.56 2.15 0.60
N LEU A 116 -3.10 2.32 1.83
CA LEU A 116 -2.16 3.34 2.28
C LEU A 116 -1.07 2.64 3.11
N SER A 117 -0.17 1.90 2.46
CA SER A 117 0.85 1.08 3.13
C SER A 117 1.78 1.92 3.99
N ASP A 118 2.14 3.12 3.50
CA ASP A 118 3.04 4.07 4.12
C ASP A 118 2.37 5.44 4.10
N HIS A 119 2.04 5.94 5.27
CA HIS A 119 1.35 7.20 5.43
C HIS A 119 1.89 7.94 6.65
N GLN A 120 2.59 9.03 6.39
CA GLN A 120 3.15 9.89 7.43
C GLN A 120 2.05 10.71 8.11
N MET A 121 1.80 10.44 9.38
CA MET A 121 0.98 11.37 10.18
C MET A 121 1.72 12.70 10.41
N PRO A 122 1.00 13.80 10.76
CA PRO A 122 1.64 15.06 11.08
C PRO A 122 2.75 14.90 12.13
N GLN A 123 3.94 15.47 11.84
CA GLN A 123 5.12 15.29 12.69
C GLN A 123 4.98 15.93 14.08
N ASP A 124 4.07 16.87 14.24
CA ASP A 124 3.71 17.47 15.54
C ASP A 124 2.78 16.58 16.39
N GLY A 125 2.42 15.41 15.86
CA GLY A 125 1.53 14.46 16.53
C GLY A 125 0.05 14.85 16.48
N SER A 126 -0.32 15.87 15.72
CA SER A 126 -1.73 16.24 15.55
C SER A 126 -2.51 15.22 14.74
N HIS A 127 -3.81 15.17 14.93
CA HIS A 127 -4.72 14.31 14.18
C HIS A 127 -5.40 15.13 13.06
N SER A 128 -4.60 15.60 12.08
CA SER A 128 -5.13 16.16 10.85
C SER A 128 -4.88 15.21 9.68
N VAL A 129 -5.85 15.08 8.79
CA VAL A 129 -5.79 14.20 7.62
C VAL A 129 -5.94 15.07 6.38
N SER A 130 -5.16 14.81 5.33
CA SER A 130 -5.29 15.52 4.05
C SER A 130 -6.60 15.13 3.35
N ASP A 131 -7.13 16.04 2.54
CA ASP A 131 -8.35 15.80 1.76
C ASP A 131 -8.18 14.59 0.82
N ASP A 132 -6.99 14.41 0.22
CA ASP A 132 -6.67 13.29 -0.67
C ASP A 132 -6.76 11.93 0.04
N VAL A 133 -6.23 11.84 1.26
CA VAL A 133 -6.33 10.62 2.08
C VAL A 133 -7.77 10.35 2.47
N LEU A 134 -8.53 11.37 2.87
CA LEU A 134 -9.95 11.22 3.16
C LEU A 134 -10.73 10.79 1.92
N GLU A 135 -10.43 11.36 0.74
CA GLU A 135 -11.07 10.96 -0.53
C GLU A 135 -10.85 9.48 -0.86
N LEU A 136 -9.63 8.97 -0.66
CA LEU A 136 -9.34 7.55 -0.88
C LEU A 136 -10.13 6.64 0.07
N CYS A 137 -10.23 7.04 1.33
CA CYS A 137 -10.81 6.22 2.39
C CYS A 137 -12.33 6.38 2.53
N ASP A 138 -12.95 7.40 1.92
CA ASP A 138 -14.36 7.77 2.09
C ASP A 138 -15.31 6.57 1.93
N GLY A 139 -15.96 6.18 3.03
CA GLY A 139 -16.91 5.08 3.09
C GLY A 139 -16.36 3.73 2.60
N ALA A 140 -15.04 3.51 2.59
CA ALA A 140 -14.44 2.28 2.08
C ALA A 140 -14.90 1.04 2.87
N ASP A 141 -15.14 -0.08 2.17
CA ASP A 141 -15.43 -1.35 2.81
C ASP A 141 -14.24 -1.88 3.61
N LEU A 142 -13.02 -1.53 3.18
CA LEU A 142 -11.79 -1.84 3.89
C LEU A 142 -10.75 -0.72 3.64
N VAL A 143 -10.18 -0.21 4.72
CA VAL A 143 -8.94 0.58 4.67
C VAL A 143 -7.79 -0.31 5.14
N ILE A 144 -6.76 -0.46 4.32
CA ILE A 144 -5.47 -1.07 4.69
C ILE A 144 -4.51 0.10 4.90
N HIS A 145 -4.04 0.28 6.12
CA HIS A 145 -3.35 1.51 6.51
C HIS A 145 -2.07 1.22 7.28
N ASP A 146 -1.05 2.05 7.04
CA ASP A 146 0.15 2.13 7.89
C ASP A 146 -0.23 2.17 9.37
N ALA A 147 0.44 1.38 10.15
CA ALA A 147 0.29 1.32 11.60
C ALA A 147 1.60 0.89 12.26
N GLN A 148 2.71 1.46 11.77
CA GLN A 148 4.04 0.97 12.12
C GLN A 148 4.38 1.22 13.59
N PHE A 149 3.97 2.36 14.16
CA PHE A 149 4.48 2.81 15.45
C PHE A 149 3.44 2.84 16.55
N THR A 150 3.88 2.53 17.76
CA THR A 150 3.25 3.00 18.99
C THR A 150 3.55 4.50 19.19
N LYS A 151 2.81 5.16 20.06
CA LYS A 151 3.10 6.60 20.41
C LYS A 151 4.52 6.83 20.92
N ALA A 152 5.06 5.88 21.68
CA ALA A 152 6.41 6.00 22.23
C ALA A 152 7.45 5.93 21.12
N GLU A 153 7.30 5.00 20.18
CA GLU A 153 8.20 4.87 19.03
C GLU A 153 8.09 6.05 18.08
N PHE A 154 6.88 6.53 17.82
CA PHE A 154 6.67 7.71 16.98
C PHE A 154 7.38 8.95 17.54
N ALA A 155 7.41 9.14 18.85
CA ALA A 155 8.12 10.28 19.47
C ALA A 155 9.61 10.31 19.11
N GLU A 156 10.21 9.15 18.84
CA GLU A 156 11.62 9.02 18.44
C GLU A 156 11.81 8.97 16.92
N LYS A 157 10.80 8.46 16.18
CA LYS A 157 10.86 8.15 14.74
C LYS A 157 9.89 9.01 13.90
N TYR A 158 9.38 10.13 14.40
CA TYR A 158 8.32 10.97 13.79
C TYR A 158 8.63 11.43 12.36
N TYR A 159 9.89 11.36 11.92
CA TYR A 159 10.35 11.80 10.60
C TYR A 159 10.58 10.62 9.62
N TRP A 160 10.22 9.38 10.00
CA TRP A 160 10.49 8.20 9.18
C TRP A 160 9.46 7.94 8.09
N GLY A 161 8.37 8.69 8.04
CA GLY A 161 7.37 8.56 6.99
C GLY A 161 6.16 7.70 7.36
N HIS A 162 5.97 7.40 8.66
CA HIS A 162 4.92 6.50 9.12
C HIS A 162 4.01 7.13 10.16
N CYS A 163 3.05 6.37 10.66
CA CYS A 163 2.10 6.84 11.65
C CYS A 163 1.96 5.90 12.85
N THR A 164 1.18 6.36 13.84
CA THR A 164 0.79 5.53 14.97
C THR A 164 -0.45 4.71 14.66
N VAL A 165 -0.61 3.61 15.40
CA VAL A 165 -1.81 2.76 15.36
C VAL A 165 -3.08 3.57 15.63
N GLU A 166 -3.05 4.49 16.59
CA GLU A 166 -4.19 5.34 16.92
C GLU A 166 -4.54 6.31 15.79
N TYR A 167 -3.53 6.78 15.04
CA TYR A 167 -3.76 7.62 13.86
C TYR A 167 -4.43 6.83 12.74
N ALA A 168 -4.04 5.58 12.52
CA ALA A 168 -4.71 4.71 11.55
C ALA A 168 -6.21 4.50 11.89
N VAL A 169 -6.52 4.27 13.17
CA VAL A 169 -7.93 4.20 13.65
C VAL A 169 -8.65 5.51 13.42
N PHE A 170 -8.00 6.64 13.71
CA PHE A 170 -8.58 7.98 13.51
C PHE A 170 -8.89 8.25 12.04
N VAL A 171 -7.96 7.97 11.11
CA VAL A 171 -8.18 8.14 9.65
C VAL A 171 -9.37 7.31 9.18
N ALA A 172 -9.44 6.04 9.56
CA ALA A 172 -10.53 5.14 9.17
C ALA A 172 -11.88 5.62 9.72
N GLN A 173 -11.90 6.16 10.95
CA GLN A 173 -13.09 6.75 11.57
C GLN A 173 -13.56 8.01 10.84
N GLU A 174 -12.65 8.97 10.61
CA GLU A 174 -12.99 10.24 9.94
C GLU A 174 -13.52 10.01 8.53
N ALA A 175 -12.97 9.01 7.84
CA ALA A 175 -13.42 8.62 6.50
C ALA A 175 -14.72 7.78 6.51
N GLY A 176 -15.26 7.40 7.66
CA GLY A 176 -16.45 6.54 7.74
C GLY A 176 -16.24 5.15 7.13
N ALA A 177 -15.02 4.63 7.17
CA ALA A 177 -14.70 3.30 6.68
C ALA A 177 -15.40 2.21 7.52
N LYS A 178 -15.71 1.06 6.89
CA LYS A 178 -16.35 -0.04 7.62
C LYS A 178 -15.35 -0.89 8.38
N ARG A 179 -14.21 -1.21 7.76
CA ARG A 179 -13.17 -2.08 8.36
C ARG A 179 -11.79 -1.47 8.20
N LEU A 180 -10.91 -1.77 9.16
CA LEU A 180 -9.51 -1.35 9.15
C LEU A 180 -8.60 -2.57 9.26
N ALA A 181 -7.64 -2.69 8.34
CA ALA A 181 -6.50 -3.59 8.47
C ALA A 181 -5.25 -2.76 8.77
N LEU A 182 -4.70 -2.94 9.97
CA LEU A 182 -3.40 -2.40 10.36
C LEU A 182 -2.33 -3.11 9.55
N PHE A 183 -1.47 -2.36 8.90
CA PHE A 183 -0.47 -2.86 7.97
C PHE A 183 0.89 -2.24 8.26
N HIS A 184 1.94 -2.70 7.58
CA HIS A 184 3.29 -2.16 7.69
C HIS A 184 3.84 -2.13 9.13
N HIS A 185 3.74 -3.27 9.83
CA HIS A 185 4.19 -3.40 11.21
C HIS A 185 5.70 -3.23 11.34
N ASP A 186 6.18 -2.58 12.42
CA ASP A 186 7.62 -2.47 12.68
C ASP A 186 8.21 -3.87 12.86
N PRO A 187 9.30 -4.22 12.13
CA PRO A 187 9.94 -5.53 12.26
C PRO A 187 10.46 -5.87 13.66
N ALA A 188 10.53 -4.91 14.56
CA ALA A 188 10.90 -5.13 15.96
C ALA A 188 9.72 -5.64 16.82
N HIS A 189 8.49 -5.57 16.31
CA HIS A 189 7.32 -6.09 17.03
C HIS A 189 7.24 -7.60 16.85
N ASP A 190 7.29 -8.32 17.94
CA ASP A 190 6.99 -9.75 17.98
C ASP A 190 5.47 -10.02 18.07
N ASP A 191 5.07 -11.29 18.03
CA ASP A 191 3.66 -11.69 18.04
C ASP A 191 2.92 -11.18 19.29
N GLU A 192 3.59 -11.14 20.47
CA GLU A 192 2.99 -10.66 21.71
C GLU A 192 2.75 -9.15 21.65
N ALA A 193 3.70 -8.39 21.11
CA ALA A 193 3.54 -6.95 20.88
C ALA A 193 2.40 -6.68 19.87
N MET A 194 2.31 -7.47 18.80
CA MET A 194 1.25 -7.35 17.81
C MET A 194 -0.15 -7.63 18.40
N ASP A 195 -0.28 -8.64 19.25
CA ASP A 195 -1.55 -8.93 19.93
C ASP A 195 -1.98 -7.76 20.82
N GLN A 196 -1.05 -7.14 21.56
CA GLN A 196 -1.34 -5.96 22.39
C GLN A 196 -1.73 -4.74 21.55
N ILE A 197 -1.04 -4.50 20.43
CA ILE A 197 -1.33 -3.41 19.49
C ILE A 197 -2.74 -3.56 18.90
N VAL A 198 -3.09 -4.74 18.44
CA VAL A 198 -4.41 -5.02 17.87
C VAL A 198 -5.51 -4.86 18.90
N ASP A 199 -5.30 -5.35 20.12
CA ASP A 199 -6.29 -5.20 21.20
C ASP A 199 -6.49 -3.74 21.59
N ALA A 200 -5.42 -2.95 21.64
CA ALA A 200 -5.50 -1.51 21.89
C ALA A 200 -6.24 -0.78 20.75
N ALA A 201 -5.96 -1.13 19.50
CA ALA A 201 -6.65 -0.58 18.34
C ALA A 201 -8.16 -0.90 18.36
N ARG A 202 -8.54 -2.14 18.67
CA ARG A 202 -9.94 -2.56 18.82
C ARG A 202 -10.67 -1.81 19.94
N GLN A 203 -9.99 -1.57 21.05
CA GLN A 203 -10.55 -0.78 22.15
C GLN A 203 -10.76 0.68 21.73
N ALA A 204 -9.79 1.28 21.03
CA ALA A 204 -9.92 2.64 20.50
C ALA A 204 -11.07 2.74 19.46
N ALA A 205 -11.26 1.71 18.66
CA ALA A 205 -12.30 1.65 17.63
C ALA A 205 -13.71 1.36 18.17
N ALA A 206 -13.87 0.89 19.40
CA ALA A 206 -15.15 0.41 19.95
C ALA A 206 -16.31 1.43 19.91
N SER A 207 -16.02 2.72 19.80
CA SER A 207 -17.01 3.81 19.74
C SER A 207 -17.02 4.57 18.39
N THR A 208 -16.32 4.09 17.38
CA THR A 208 -16.06 4.83 16.14
C THR A 208 -16.97 4.46 14.97
N GLY A 209 -17.74 3.39 15.07
CA GLY A 209 -18.56 2.86 13.96
C GLY A 209 -17.80 1.88 13.06
N LEU A 210 -16.50 1.64 13.27
CA LEU A 210 -15.77 0.58 12.61
C LEU A 210 -16.33 -0.79 13.02
N GLU A 211 -16.65 -1.63 12.05
CA GLU A 211 -17.22 -2.98 12.27
C GLU A 211 -16.12 -3.99 12.67
N GLU A 212 -14.91 -3.81 12.15
CA GLU A 212 -13.79 -4.71 12.38
C GLU A 212 -12.43 -3.98 12.31
N VAL A 213 -11.53 -4.35 13.22
CA VAL A 213 -10.11 -3.98 13.18
C VAL A 213 -9.27 -5.24 13.29
N VAL A 214 -8.37 -5.46 12.32
CA VAL A 214 -7.46 -6.60 12.26
C VAL A 214 -6.01 -6.13 12.07
N ALA A 215 -5.02 -6.91 12.53
CA ALA A 215 -3.66 -6.79 12.02
C ALA A 215 -3.52 -7.64 10.77
N ALA A 216 -2.95 -7.10 9.71
CA ALA A 216 -2.65 -7.87 8.51
C ALA A 216 -1.47 -8.82 8.78
N TYR A 217 -1.54 -10.02 8.24
CA TYR A 217 -0.47 -11.01 8.27
C TYR A 217 -0.44 -11.81 6.97
N GLU A 218 0.67 -12.46 6.70
CA GLU A 218 0.82 -13.27 5.50
C GLU A 218 -0.18 -14.42 5.43
N GLY A 219 -0.99 -14.44 4.37
CA GLY A 219 -2.05 -15.44 4.18
C GLY A 219 -3.43 -15.01 4.69
N LEU A 220 -3.57 -13.86 5.36
CA LEU A 220 -4.88 -13.32 5.73
C LEU A 220 -5.73 -13.12 4.47
N THR A 221 -6.96 -13.58 4.52
CA THR A 221 -7.96 -13.36 3.46
C THR A 221 -9.19 -12.70 4.07
N LEU A 222 -9.54 -11.53 3.56
CA LEU A 222 -10.76 -10.81 3.93
C LEU A 222 -11.75 -10.90 2.77
N SER A 223 -13.00 -11.27 3.08
CA SER A 223 -14.08 -11.36 2.09
C SER A 223 -15.02 -10.17 2.21
N PHE A 224 -15.51 -9.72 1.06
CA PHE A 224 -16.58 -8.73 0.99
C PHE A 224 -17.89 -9.50 0.76
N GLY A 225 -18.89 -9.22 1.58
CA GLY A 225 -20.22 -9.83 1.44
C GLY A 225 -20.81 -9.51 0.07
N GLY A 226 -21.35 -10.54 -0.59
CA GLY A 226 -22.16 -10.40 -1.80
C GLY A 226 -23.56 -9.92 -1.48
#